data_7cbac0dca7f701751bff9409fb5e9156
#
_entry.id   7cbac0dca7f701751bff9409fb5e9156
#
_cell.length_a   1.000
_cell.length_b   1.000
_cell.length_c   1.000
_cell.angle_alpha   90.00
_cell.angle_beta   90.00
_cell.angle_gamma   90.00
#
_symmetry.space_group_name_H-M   'P 1'
#
loop_
_entity.id
_entity.type
_entity.pdbx_description
1 polymer ?
#
loop_
_entity_poly.entity_id
_entity_poly.type
_entity_poly.pdbx_seq_one_letter_code
_entity_poly.pdbx_strand_id
1 'polypeptide(L)' 'MPPKTRFVIKVPGKADLGFDTAEQVLDALDDLKNAKGVTVADTQTGMNGLTREALEALANEERE' A
#
# COMPACT_ATOMS: atom_id res chain seq x y z
N MET A 1 22.23 0.50 -0.99
CA MET A 1 21.18 0.91 -0.05
C MET A 1 19.92 0.12 -0.29
N PRO A 2 19.28 -0.35 0.76
CA PRO A 2 18.00 -1.03 0.55
C PRO A 2 16.98 -0.07 -0.03
N PRO A 3 16.08 -0.54 -0.88
CA PRO A 3 15.03 0.31 -1.42
C PRO A 3 14.15 0.83 -0.28
N LYS A 4 13.76 2.09 -0.38
CA LYS A 4 12.88 2.70 0.60
C LYS A 4 11.45 2.29 0.31
N THR A 5 11.05 1.13 0.80
CA THR A 5 9.70 0.63 0.63
C THR A 5 8.90 1.00 1.87
N ARG A 6 8.04 2.00 1.75
CA ARG A 6 7.17 2.41 2.86
C ARG A 6 5.95 1.51 2.97
N PHE A 7 5.32 1.20 1.86
CA PHE A 7 4.10 0.41 1.84
C PHE A 7 4.35 -0.95 1.23
N VAL A 8 3.74 -1.98 1.80
CA VAL A 8 3.82 -3.34 1.27
C VAL A 8 2.40 -3.87 1.10
N ILE A 9 2.08 -4.31 -0.11
CA ILE A 9 0.81 -4.95 -0.40
C ILE A 9 1.04 -6.46 -0.38
N LYS A 10 0.31 -7.15 0.48
CA LYS A 10 0.37 -8.62 0.57
C LYS A 10 -0.82 -9.20 -0.18
N VAL A 11 -0.51 -9.98 -1.21
CA VAL A 11 -1.51 -10.64 -2.04
C VAL A 11 -1.39 -12.15 -1.83
N PRO A 12 -2.46 -12.83 -1.38
CA PRO A 12 -2.41 -14.27 -1.18
C PRO A 12 -2.02 -15.01 -2.45
N GLY A 13 -1.05 -15.90 -2.33
CA GLY A 13 -0.58 -16.70 -3.45
C GLY A 13 0.40 -15.97 -4.37
N LYS A 14 0.76 -14.73 -4.07
CA LYS A 14 1.69 -13.94 -4.88
C LYS A 14 2.75 -13.30 -3.98
N ALA A 15 3.84 -12.85 -4.59
CA ALA A 15 4.89 -12.14 -3.87
C ALA A 15 4.39 -10.77 -3.40
N ASP A 16 4.95 -10.29 -2.29
CA ASP A 16 4.60 -8.98 -1.77
C ASP A 16 5.06 -7.88 -2.75
N LEU A 17 4.26 -6.82 -2.82
CA LEU A 17 4.56 -5.65 -3.66
C LEU A 17 4.94 -4.47 -2.78
N GLY A 18 6.07 -3.84 -3.08
CA GLY A 18 6.55 -2.68 -2.33
C GLY A 18 6.34 -1.37 -3.09
N PHE A 19 5.95 -0.33 -2.36
CA PHE A 19 5.72 1.00 -2.94
C PHE A 19 6.23 2.08 -2.00
N ASP A 20 6.63 3.21 -2.57
CA ASP A 20 7.17 4.34 -1.79
C ASP A 20 6.08 5.31 -1.33
N THR A 21 4.99 5.43 -2.07
CA THR A 21 3.95 6.42 -1.80
C THR A 21 2.57 5.78 -1.72
N ALA A 22 1.66 6.44 -0.99
CA ALA A 22 0.29 5.99 -0.89
C ALA A 22 -0.44 6.06 -2.23
N GLU A 23 -0.10 7.04 -3.06
CA GLU A 23 -0.70 7.16 -4.40
C GLU A 23 -0.39 5.94 -5.25
N GLN A 24 0.86 5.45 -5.21
CA GLN A 24 1.25 4.24 -5.92
C GLN A 24 0.48 3.02 -5.41
N VAL A 25 0.26 2.95 -4.10
CA VAL A 25 -0.51 1.86 -3.50
C VAL A 25 -1.95 1.89 -3.98
N LEU A 26 -2.56 3.07 -4.05
CA LEU A 26 -3.94 3.22 -4.53
C LEU A 26 -4.07 2.76 -5.99
N ASP A 27 -3.11 3.13 -6.84
CA ASP A 27 -3.09 2.66 -8.23
C ASP A 27 -2.99 1.14 -8.31
N ALA A 28 -2.13 0.54 -7.49
CA ALA A 28 -1.98 -0.90 -7.46
C ALA A 28 -3.25 -1.59 -6.95
N LEU A 29 -3.90 -1.02 -5.92
CA LEU A 29 -5.14 -1.57 -5.39
C LEU A 29 -6.25 -1.54 -6.45
N ASP A 30 -6.26 -0.53 -7.29
CA ASP A 30 -7.23 -0.43 -8.37
C ASP A 30 -7.07 -1.59 -9.35
N ASP A 31 -5.82 -1.98 -9.63
CA ASP A 31 -5.54 -3.16 -10.46
C ASP A 31 -5.89 -4.48 -9.75
N LEU A 32 -5.84 -4.48 -8.42
CA LEU A 32 -6.07 -5.66 -7.60
C LEU A 32 -7.51 -5.73 -7.05
N LYS A 33 -8.40 -4.92 -7.55
CA LYS A 33 -9.78 -4.82 -7.02
C LYS A 33 -10.54 -6.14 -7.03
N ASN A 34 -10.17 -7.06 -7.92
CA ASN A 34 -10.78 -8.38 -8.02
C ASN A 34 -10.08 -9.42 -7.15
N ALA A 35 -8.94 -9.09 -6.56
CA ALA A 35 -8.22 -10.01 -5.69
C ALA A 35 -8.82 -9.97 -4.30
N LYS A 36 -8.92 -11.14 -3.67
CA LYS A 36 -9.45 -11.26 -2.30
C LYS A 36 -8.30 -11.44 -1.32
N GLY A 37 -8.49 -10.95 -0.10
CA GLY A 37 -7.52 -11.11 0.96
C GLY A 37 -6.29 -10.23 0.84
N VAL A 38 -6.35 -9.20 -0.02
CA VAL A 38 -5.25 -8.25 -0.17
C VAL A 38 -5.18 -7.36 1.07
N THR A 39 -3.98 -7.24 1.63
CA THR A 39 -3.74 -6.37 2.78
C THR A 39 -2.60 -5.42 2.49
N VAL A 40 -2.65 -4.25 3.11
CA VAL A 40 -1.62 -3.21 2.97
C VAL A 40 -1.01 -2.93 4.33
N ALA A 41 0.32 -2.91 4.39
CA ALA A 41 1.04 -2.57 5.60
C ALA A 41 1.88 -1.31 5.37
N ASP A 42 1.95 -0.46 6.39
CA ASP A 42 2.83 0.71 6.40
C ASP A 42 4.02 0.41 7.29
N THR A 43 5.20 0.23 6.68
CA THR A 43 6.41 -0.12 7.41
C THR A 43 6.95 1.06 8.21
N GLN A 44 6.62 2.29 7.85
CA GLN A 44 7.11 3.46 8.54
C GLN A 44 6.43 3.64 9.90
N THR A 45 5.14 3.39 9.97
CA THR A 45 4.38 3.51 11.22
C THR A 45 4.14 2.16 11.89
N GLY A 46 4.41 1.07 11.19
CA GLY A 46 4.16 -0.28 11.69
C GLY A 46 2.70 -0.69 11.65
N MET A 47 1.87 0.05 10.93
CA MET A 47 0.44 -0.27 10.83
C MET A 47 0.18 -1.32 9.77
N ASN A 48 -0.74 -2.24 10.08
CA ASN A 48 -1.17 -3.28 9.16
C ASN A 48 -2.66 -3.11 8.86
N GLY A 49 -3.09 -3.63 7.71
CA GLY A 49 -4.50 -3.62 7.36
C GLY A 49 -5.02 -2.22 7.06
N LEU A 50 -4.22 -1.42 6.38
CA LEU A 50 -4.64 -0.07 5.97
C LEU A 50 -5.83 -0.15 5.02
N THR A 51 -6.84 0.70 5.27
CA THR A 51 -7.99 0.80 4.39
C THR A 51 -7.70 1.75 3.24
N ARG A 52 -8.53 1.68 2.20
CA ARG A 52 -8.42 2.60 1.08
C ARG A 52 -8.57 4.05 1.54
N GLU A 53 -9.50 4.30 2.47
CA GLU A 53 -9.69 5.65 3.02
C GLU A 53 -8.43 6.17 3.69
N ALA A 54 -7.77 5.33 4.48
CA ALA A 54 -6.51 5.71 5.11
C ALA A 54 -5.44 6.04 4.08
N LEU A 55 -5.36 5.25 3.02
CA LEU A 55 -4.39 5.49 1.95
C LEU A 55 -4.70 6.77 1.19
N GLU A 56 -5.98 7.05 0.94
CA GLU A 56 -6.38 8.29 0.29
C GLU A 56 -6.00 9.52 1.13
N ALA A 57 -6.19 9.44 2.44
CA ALA A 57 -5.79 10.51 3.34
C ALA A 57 -4.27 10.72 3.29
N LEU A 58 -3.50 9.65 3.30
CA LEU A 58 -2.05 9.74 3.21
C LEU A 58 -1.60 10.30 1.86
N ALA A 59 -2.25 9.90 0.78
CA ALA A 59 -1.94 10.42 -0.54
C ALA A 59 -2.21 11.92 -0.63
N ASN A 60 -3.29 12.38 -0.02
CA ASN A 60 -3.59 13.81 0.04
C ASN A 60 -2.52 14.58 0.81
N GLU A 61 -2.03 14.03 1.91
CA GLU A 61 -0.94 14.63 2.66
C GLU A 61 0.33 14.70 1.83
N GLU A 62 0.61 13.67 1.06
CA GLU A 62 1.79 13.62 0.21
C GLU A 62 1.76 14.68 -0.90
N ARG A 63 0.58 15.06 -1.35
CA ARG A 63 0.42 16.06 -2.41
C ARG A 63 0.61 17.49 -1.91
N GLU A 64 0.51 17.71 -0.64
CA GLU A 64 0.73 19.03 -0.04
C GLU A 64 2.24 19.32 0.19
#